data_fc4ddb64d2780585526477ae72b9d1fe
#
_entry.id   fc4ddb64d2780585526477ae72b9d1fe
#
_cell.length_a   1.000
_cell.length_b   1.000
_cell.length_c   1.000
_cell.angle_alpha   90.00
_cell.angle_beta   90.00
_cell.angle_gamma   90.00
#
_symmetry.space_group_name_H-M   'P 1'
#
loop_
_entity.id
_entity.type
_entity.pdbx_description
1 polymer ?
#
loop_
_entity_poly.entity_id
_entity_poly.type
_entity_poly.pdbx_seq_one_letter_code
_entity_poly.pdbx_strand_id
1 'polypeptide(L)'
;MTEPQPILEVKNLRKVYKTIVAVDDVSLKVHPGTCLGLLGPNGAGKTTTIEILEDIFEPTAGTIHYKGQPRRGSFREEVGIQFQHTSLLNYLTVKETLRTFICLYGDPEEFDTLVQRCELGPLLQRRNNKLSGGQQQRLMLALALVNRPSLIFLDEPSTGLDPQSRRNLWQIVDQIKAEGKTIILTTHSMEEAEYLCDEVAIMDKGRIIAEGSPEALIKQYCGSSAILLPLSVDTRKLETLPYLWQQQKDQIRIDSDDIYTTIAALSTLNIDLSGMSISSANLEDVFLQLTGRQLRD
;
A
#
# COMPACT_ATOMS: atom_id res chain seq x y z
N MET A 1 13.71 22.73 -13.52
CA MET A 1 12.39 22.80 -12.87
C MET A 1 12.63 22.38 -11.44
N THR A 2 12.33 23.21 -10.45
CA THR A 2 12.44 22.82 -9.03
C THR A 2 11.40 21.74 -8.74
N GLU A 3 11.82 20.62 -8.15
CA GLU A 3 10.88 19.59 -7.67
C GLU A 3 9.81 20.25 -6.78
N PRO A 4 8.54 19.83 -6.91
CA PRO A 4 7.49 20.37 -6.06
C PRO A 4 7.80 20.02 -4.58
N GLN A 5 7.57 21.01 -3.71
CA GLN A 5 7.82 20.83 -2.28
C GLN A 5 6.97 19.66 -1.73
N PRO A 6 7.55 18.68 -1.03
CA PRO A 6 6.81 17.57 -0.47
C PRO A 6 5.83 18.07 0.62
N ILE A 7 4.65 17.45 0.69
CA ILE A 7 3.68 17.72 1.76
C ILE A 7 4.15 17.16 3.11
N LEU A 8 4.83 16.00 3.06
CA LEU A 8 5.47 15.37 4.22
C LEU A 8 6.89 14.97 3.85
N GLU A 9 7.87 15.36 4.66
CA GLU A 9 9.26 14.97 4.53
C GLU A 9 9.76 14.37 5.84
N VAL A 10 10.36 13.19 5.76
CA VAL A 10 10.90 12.43 6.88
C VAL A 10 12.39 12.19 6.65
N LYS A 11 13.21 12.48 7.65
CA LYS A 11 14.68 12.31 7.57
C LYS A 11 15.20 11.50 8.75
N ASN A 12 15.90 10.43 8.44
CA ASN A 12 16.63 9.57 9.37
C ASN A 12 15.78 9.13 10.57
N LEU A 13 14.51 8.77 10.30
CA LEU A 13 13.56 8.36 11.32
C LEU A 13 14.04 7.09 12.00
N ARG A 14 14.06 7.12 13.33
CA ARG A 14 14.44 5.98 14.14
C ARG A 14 13.50 5.80 15.31
N LYS A 15 13.13 4.55 15.61
CA LYS A 15 12.34 4.18 16.79
C LYS A 15 12.92 2.95 17.45
N VAL A 16 13.20 3.10 18.75
CA VAL A 16 13.72 2.01 19.58
C VAL A 16 12.77 1.79 20.75
N TYR A 17 12.30 0.55 20.91
CA TYR A 17 11.51 0.11 22.06
C TYR A 17 12.41 -0.79 22.95
N LYS A 18 12.86 -0.27 24.07
CA LYS A 18 13.82 -0.97 24.96
C LYS A 18 15.07 -1.42 24.18
N THR A 19 15.11 -2.68 23.74
CA THR A 19 16.23 -3.27 22.98
C THR A 19 15.92 -3.54 21.51
N ILE A 20 14.66 -3.33 21.08
CA ILE A 20 14.21 -3.63 19.72
C ILE A 20 14.21 -2.34 18.91
N VAL A 21 14.95 -2.33 17.81
CA VAL A 21 14.90 -1.26 16.80
C VAL A 21 13.76 -1.58 15.85
N ALA A 22 12.66 -0.86 15.98
CA ALA A 22 11.47 -1.07 15.14
C ALA A 22 11.54 -0.27 13.82
N VAL A 23 12.18 0.89 13.84
CA VAL A 23 12.46 1.73 12.67
C VAL A 23 13.90 2.18 12.75
N ASP A 24 14.66 2.02 11.67
CA ASP A 24 16.09 2.29 11.62
C ASP A 24 16.45 3.05 10.33
N ASP A 25 16.68 4.34 10.47
CA ASP A 25 17.13 5.23 9.41
C ASP A 25 16.16 5.33 8.20
N VAL A 26 14.87 5.46 8.47
CA VAL A 26 13.85 5.64 7.43
C VAL A 26 13.79 7.11 7.01
N SER A 27 13.98 7.36 5.72
CA SER A 27 13.80 8.67 5.10
C SER A 27 12.87 8.53 3.90
N LEU A 28 11.88 9.41 3.77
CA LEU A 28 10.92 9.41 2.67
C LEU A 28 10.36 10.82 2.40
N LYS A 29 9.85 11.03 1.21
CA LYS A 29 9.13 12.24 0.81
C LYS A 29 7.78 11.86 0.23
N VAL A 30 6.75 12.63 0.56
CA VAL A 30 5.40 12.45 0.01
C VAL A 30 5.02 13.72 -0.73
N HIS A 31 4.71 13.59 -2.01
CA HIS A 31 4.33 14.72 -2.83
C HIS A 31 2.82 14.99 -2.78
N PRO A 32 2.39 16.26 -2.90
CA PRO A 32 0.96 16.58 -2.91
C PRO A 32 0.21 15.86 -4.03
N GLY A 33 -0.97 15.31 -3.72
CA GLY A 33 -1.83 14.63 -4.69
C GLY A 33 -1.38 13.23 -5.10
N THR A 34 -0.37 12.66 -4.42
CA THR A 34 0.11 11.28 -4.69
C THR A 34 -0.30 10.32 -3.58
N CYS A 35 -0.28 9.04 -3.91
CA CYS A 35 -0.44 7.95 -2.96
C CYS A 35 0.91 7.24 -2.75
N LEU A 36 1.44 7.30 -1.53
CA LEU A 36 2.63 6.54 -1.11
C LEU A 36 2.22 5.29 -0.35
N GLY A 37 2.66 4.12 -0.81
CA GLY A 37 2.48 2.84 -0.11
C GLY A 37 3.72 2.45 0.71
N LEU A 38 3.53 2.16 2.00
CA LEU A 38 4.52 1.47 2.82
C LEU A 38 4.24 -0.03 2.76
N LEU A 39 5.05 -0.76 2.01
CA LEU A 39 4.86 -2.17 1.73
C LEU A 39 5.89 -3.02 2.49
N GLY A 40 5.50 -4.20 2.94
CA GLY A 40 6.42 -5.11 3.61
C GLY A 40 5.71 -6.14 4.49
N PRO A 41 6.44 -7.16 5.00
CA PRO A 41 5.87 -8.21 5.82
C PRO A 41 5.46 -7.71 7.21
N ASN A 42 4.78 -8.56 7.96
CA ASN A 42 4.49 -8.30 9.36
C ASN A 42 5.82 -8.17 10.14
N GLY A 43 5.89 -7.15 11.00
CA GLY A 43 7.11 -6.83 11.74
C GLY A 43 8.17 -6.05 10.96
N ALA A 44 7.94 -5.65 9.71
CA ALA A 44 8.87 -4.80 8.94
C ALA A 44 9.03 -3.38 9.49
N GLY A 45 8.15 -2.93 10.39
CA GLY A 45 8.18 -1.58 10.96
C GLY A 45 7.15 -0.62 10.37
N LYS A 46 6.27 -1.07 9.43
CA LYS A 46 5.25 -0.23 8.77
C LYS A 46 4.34 0.49 9.76
N THR A 47 3.64 -0.28 10.62
CA THR A 47 2.72 0.28 11.62
C THR A 47 3.43 1.25 12.56
N THR A 48 4.62 0.92 13.05
CA THR A 48 5.41 1.85 13.88
C THR A 48 5.78 3.12 13.12
N THR A 49 6.13 3.00 11.83
CA THR A 49 6.47 4.15 11.01
C THR A 49 5.23 5.03 10.83
N ILE A 50 4.08 4.47 10.42
CA ILE A 50 2.86 5.25 10.19
C ILE A 50 2.37 5.91 11.48
N GLU A 51 2.37 5.22 12.62
CA GLU A 51 1.98 5.77 13.93
C GLU A 51 2.85 6.96 14.37
N ILE A 52 4.15 6.96 14.00
CA ILE A 52 5.01 8.12 14.22
C ILE A 52 4.65 9.24 13.24
N LEU A 53 4.36 8.94 11.98
CA LEU A 53 3.96 9.95 10.99
C LEU A 53 2.62 10.59 11.34
N GLU A 54 1.69 9.83 11.91
CA GLU A 54 0.39 10.27 12.44
C GLU A 54 0.47 11.10 13.72
N ASP A 55 1.67 11.25 14.29
CA ASP A 55 1.91 11.92 15.58
C ASP A 55 1.32 11.19 16.79
N ILE A 56 1.18 9.86 16.72
CA ILE A 56 0.75 9.04 17.86
C ILE A 56 1.94 8.77 18.78
N PHE A 57 3.09 8.44 18.20
CA PHE A 57 4.33 8.20 18.94
C PHE A 57 5.43 9.16 18.51
N GLU A 58 6.23 9.59 19.48
CA GLU A 58 7.45 10.35 19.21
C GLU A 58 8.55 9.44 18.66
N PRO A 59 9.32 9.86 17.65
CA PRO A 59 10.50 9.14 17.22
C PRO A 59 11.59 9.18 18.29
N THR A 60 12.50 8.18 18.28
CA THR A 60 13.72 8.22 19.11
C THR A 60 14.76 9.17 18.51
N ALA A 61 14.80 9.27 17.17
CA ALA A 61 15.63 10.22 16.43
C ALA A 61 15.03 10.47 15.04
N GLY A 62 15.53 11.49 14.36
CA GLY A 62 15.05 11.91 13.05
C GLY A 62 14.15 13.14 13.12
N THR A 63 13.73 13.63 11.97
CA THR A 63 12.88 14.83 11.86
C THR A 63 11.74 14.60 10.87
N ILE A 64 10.58 15.21 11.17
CA ILE A 64 9.38 15.18 10.34
C ILE A 64 8.96 16.61 10.06
N HIS A 65 8.84 16.93 8.77
CA HIS A 65 8.34 18.23 8.30
C HIS A 65 7.03 18.02 7.55
N TYR A 66 6.06 18.84 7.87
CA TYR A 66 4.76 18.92 7.20
C TYR A 66 4.62 20.29 6.54
N LYS A 67 4.31 20.31 5.23
CA LYS A 67 4.25 21.54 4.42
C LYS A 67 5.50 22.44 4.59
N GLY A 68 6.68 21.77 4.63
CA GLY A 68 7.99 22.46 4.77
C GLY A 68 8.32 23.01 6.14
N GLN A 69 7.47 22.82 7.16
CA GLN A 69 7.69 23.23 8.54
C GLN A 69 7.81 22.01 9.47
N PRO A 70 8.59 22.10 10.55
CA PRO A 70 8.57 21.05 11.58
C PRO A 70 7.14 20.75 12.00
N ARG A 71 6.78 19.47 12.11
CA ARG A 71 5.45 19.03 12.53
C ARG A 71 5.07 19.64 13.87
N ARG A 72 3.89 20.25 13.95
CA ARG A 72 3.37 20.95 15.13
C ARG A 72 2.02 20.36 15.56
N GLY A 73 1.49 20.76 16.72
CA GLY A 73 0.23 20.26 17.26
C GLY A 73 -1.00 20.44 16.36
N SER A 74 -1.04 21.49 15.51
CA SER A 74 -2.10 21.68 14.50
C SER A 74 -2.12 20.60 13.42
N PHE A 75 -1.05 19.83 13.24
CA PHE A 75 -0.97 18.75 12.27
C PHE A 75 -2.13 17.75 12.42
N ARG A 76 -2.47 17.39 13.67
CA ARG A 76 -3.55 16.42 13.98
C ARG A 76 -4.94 16.89 13.53
N GLU A 77 -5.14 18.19 13.38
CA GLU A 77 -6.40 18.78 12.92
C GLU A 77 -6.47 18.84 11.38
N GLU A 78 -5.31 18.75 10.70
CA GLU A 78 -5.18 18.89 9.26
C GLU A 78 -5.10 17.56 8.51
N VAL A 79 -4.94 16.45 9.22
CA VAL A 79 -4.79 15.11 8.63
C VAL A 79 -5.99 14.22 8.94
N GLY A 80 -6.29 13.30 8.03
CA GLY A 80 -7.28 12.25 8.23
C GLY A 80 -6.58 10.94 8.56
N ILE A 81 -7.09 10.17 9.51
CA ILE A 81 -6.48 8.90 9.92
C ILE A 81 -7.55 7.80 9.94
N GLN A 82 -7.29 6.73 9.23
CA GLN A 82 -8.03 5.48 9.34
C GLN A 82 -7.11 4.43 9.96
N PHE A 83 -7.33 4.13 11.24
CA PHE A 83 -6.57 3.11 11.97
C PHE A 83 -6.93 1.70 11.54
N GLN A 84 -5.98 0.78 11.65
CA GLN A 84 -6.19 -0.64 11.37
C GLN A 84 -7.32 -1.24 12.23
N HIS A 85 -7.35 -0.89 13.51
CA HIS A 85 -8.34 -1.37 14.46
C HIS A 85 -8.99 -0.19 15.18
N THR A 86 -10.23 0.08 14.86
CA THR A 86 -11.04 1.08 15.59
C THR A 86 -12.36 0.48 16.01
N SER A 87 -12.65 0.58 17.30
CA SER A 87 -13.94 0.20 17.85
C SER A 87 -14.90 1.39 17.81
N LEU A 88 -15.81 1.39 16.87
CA LEU A 88 -16.92 2.34 16.85
C LEU A 88 -17.93 2.06 17.94
N LEU A 89 -18.65 3.08 18.38
CA LEU A 89 -19.73 2.92 19.35
C LEU A 89 -20.82 2.02 18.77
N ASN A 90 -20.96 0.81 19.33
CA ASN A 90 -21.70 -0.30 18.75
C ASN A 90 -23.20 -0.01 18.51
N TYR A 91 -23.82 0.83 19.33
CA TYR A 91 -25.25 1.10 19.30
C TYR A 91 -25.65 2.29 18.44
N LEU A 92 -24.69 3.13 18.03
CA LEU A 92 -24.97 4.21 17.12
C LEU A 92 -25.20 3.69 15.71
N THR A 93 -26.08 4.35 14.99
CA THR A 93 -26.24 4.19 13.55
C THR A 93 -25.10 4.87 12.80
N VAL A 94 -24.87 4.50 11.55
CA VAL A 94 -23.92 5.18 10.64
C VAL A 94 -24.19 6.69 10.61
N LYS A 95 -25.47 7.10 10.51
CA LYS A 95 -25.89 8.51 10.49
C LYS A 95 -25.50 9.23 11.79
N GLU A 96 -25.77 8.64 12.94
CA GLU A 96 -25.43 9.22 14.24
C GLU A 96 -23.92 9.33 14.42
N THR A 97 -23.16 8.29 14.01
CA THR A 97 -21.70 8.28 14.07
C THR A 97 -21.12 9.41 13.21
N LEU A 98 -21.50 9.53 11.94
CA LEU A 98 -21.04 10.61 11.06
C LEU A 98 -21.36 12.00 11.65
N ARG A 99 -22.57 12.21 12.13
CA ARG A 99 -22.98 13.48 12.72
C ARG A 99 -22.19 13.81 13.98
N THR A 100 -21.92 12.82 14.82
CA THR A 100 -21.11 13.00 16.03
C THR A 100 -19.70 13.47 15.66
N PHE A 101 -19.06 12.83 14.67
CA PHE A 101 -17.72 13.22 14.24
C PHE A 101 -17.71 14.61 13.57
N ILE A 102 -18.69 14.91 12.73
CA ILE A 102 -18.85 16.23 12.10
C ILE A 102 -18.90 17.34 13.15
N CYS A 103 -19.62 17.12 14.26
CA CYS A 103 -19.71 18.13 15.33
C CYS A 103 -18.40 18.37 16.09
N LEU A 104 -17.36 17.53 15.92
CA LEU A 104 -16.08 17.72 16.60
C LEU A 104 -15.17 18.73 15.89
N TYR A 105 -15.46 19.10 14.65
CA TYR A 105 -14.63 19.97 13.83
C TYR A 105 -15.32 21.30 13.54
N GLY A 106 -14.53 22.38 13.46
CA GLY A 106 -15.07 23.73 13.19
C GLY A 106 -15.46 23.96 11.73
N ASP A 107 -14.79 23.29 10.77
CA ASP A 107 -15.08 23.36 9.33
C ASP A 107 -15.09 21.95 8.71
N PRO A 108 -16.10 21.14 9.06
CA PRO A 108 -16.17 19.76 8.59
C PRO A 108 -16.64 19.68 7.13
N GLU A 109 -16.39 18.49 6.52
CA GLU A 109 -17.01 18.16 5.25
C GLU A 109 -18.53 18.01 5.37
N GLU A 110 -19.24 18.34 4.31
CA GLU A 110 -20.69 18.20 4.25
C GLU A 110 -21.13 16.74 4.43
N PHE A 111 -22.18 16.54 5.25
CA PHE A 111 -22.69 15.20 5.54
C PHE A 111 -23.04 14.41 4.28
N ASP A 112 -23.75 15.04 3.33
CA ASP A 112 -24.19 14.37 2.11
C ASP A 112 -23.02 14.05 1.19
N THR A 113 -21.98 14.87 1.16
CA THR A 113 -20.73 14.61 0.43
C THR A 113 -20.03 13.37 0.97
N LEU A 114 -19.87 13.22 2.29
CA LEU A 114 -19.29 12.05 2.92
C LEU A 114 -20.10 10.78 2.62
N VAL A 115 -21.44 10.90 2.72
CA VAL A 115 -22.37 9.79 2.43
C VAL A 115 -22.26 9.33 0.98
N GLN A 116 -22.19 10.25 0.04
CA GLN A 116 -22.08 9.95 -1.38
C GLN A 116 -20.71 9.36 -1.71
N ARG A 117 -19.63 10.01 -1.29
CA ARG A 117 -18.24 9.63 -1.57
C ARG A 117 -17.92 8.22 -1.06
N CYS A 118 -18.38 7.87 0.15
CA CYS A 118 -18.13 6.57 0.75
C CYS A 118 -19.30 5.58 0.58
N GLU A 119 -20.28 5.88 -0.28
CA GLU A 119 -21.44 5.03 -0.59
C GLU A 119 -22.20 4.55 0.66
N LEU A 120 -22.42 5.43 1.62
CA LEU A 120 -23.03 5.09 2.90
C LEU A 120 -24.56 5.24 2.92
N GLY A 121 -25.19 5.74 1.84
CA GLY A 121 -26.61 6.00 1.76
C GLY A 121 -27.50 4.85 2.26
N PRO A 122 -27.36 3.61 1.72
CA PRO A 122 -28.15 2.46 2.15
C PRO A 122 -27.90 2.00 3.59
N LEU A 123 -26.80 2.50 4.22
CA LEU A 123 -26.33 2.07 5.52
C LEU A 123 -26.71 3.03 6.65
N LEU A 124 -27.21 4.21 6.35
CA LEU A 124 -27.40 5.30 7.31
C LEU A 124 -28.19 4.92 8.57
N GLN A 125 -29.17 4.03 8.44
CA GLN A 125 -30.02 3.58 9.54
C GLN A 125 -29.49 2.29 10.21
N ARG A 126 -28.39 1.71 9.69
CA ARG A 126 -27.79 0.51 10.30
C ARG A 126 -26.93 0.89 11.48
N ARG A 127 -26.96 0.05 12.53
CA ARG A 127 -26.05 0.19 13.67
C ARG A 127 -24.64 -0.28 13.29
N ASN A 128 -23.61 0.34 13.87
CA ASN A 128 -22.20 0.04 13.58
C ASN A 128 -21.87 -1.45 13.76
N ASN A 129 -22.41 -2.10 14.78
CA ASN A 129 -22.20 -3.53 15.04
C ASN A 129 -22.94 -4.49 14.06
N LYS A 130 -23.67 -3.96 13.10
CA LYS A 130 -24.39 -4.70 12.06
C LYS A 130 -23.82 -4.48 10.67
N LEU A 131 -22.70 -3.80 10.57
CA LEU A 131 -21.97 -3.58 9.32
C LEU A 131 -21.12 -4.81 9.00
N SER A 132 -21.00 -5.12 7.69
CA SER A 132 -19.94 -6.02 7.23
C SER A 132 -18.58 -5.35 7.33
N GLY A 133 -17.48 -6.10 7.23
CA GLY A 133 -16.13 -5.54 7.25
C GLY A 133 -15.94 -4.41 6.23
N GLY A 134 -16.31 -4.63 4.96
CA GLY A 134 -16.21 -3.60 3.93
C GLY A 134 -17.10 -2.37 4.18
N GLN A 135 -18.30 -2.56 4.75
CA GLN A 135 -19.17 -1.45 5.14
C GLN A 135 -18.56 -0.65 6.30
N GLN A 136 -17.93 -1.32 7.24
CA GLN A 136 -17.22 -0.68 8.34
C GLN A 136 -16.02 0.12 7.84
N GLN A 137 -15.21 -0.44 6.92
CA GLN A 137 -14.07 0.27 6.34
C GLN A 137 -14.50 1.52 5.57
N ARG A 138 -15.60 1.47 4.81
CA ARG A 138 -16.15 2.67 4.15
C ARG A 138 -16.60 3.75 5.15
N LEU A 139 -17.21 3.36 6.27
CA LEU A 139 -17.53 4.30 7.35
C LEU A 139 -16.27 4.89 7.97
N MET A 140 -15.25 4.07 8.26
CA MET A 140 -13.97 4.53 8.82
C MET A 140 -13.28 5.53 7.89
N LEU A 141 -13.28 5.25 6.58
CA LEU A 141 -12.74 6.15 5.57
C LEU A 141 -13.52 7.49 5.56
N ALA A 142 -14.85 7.45 5.64
CA ALA A 142 -15.66 8.66 5.73
C ALA A 142 -15.32 9.49 6.98
N LEU A 143 -15.07 8.84 8.13
CA LEU A 143 -14.66 9.53 9.36
C LEU A 143 -13.28 10.18 9.22
N ALA A 144 -12.35 9.55 8.50
CA ALA A 144 -11.04 10.13 8.20
C ALA A 144 -11.11 11.33 7.25
N LEU A 145 -12.23 11.55 6.56
CA LEU A 145 -12.43 12.67 5.64
C LEU A 145 -13.19 13.86 6.25
N VAL A 146 -13.71 13.72 7.48
CA VAL A 146 -14.60 14.72 8.10
C VAL A 146 -13.97 16.11 8.20
N ASN A 147 -12.69 16.20 8.49
CA ASN A 147 -11.95 17.46 8.65
C ASN A 147 -11.38 18.03 7.34
N ARG A 148 -11.85 17.57 6.18
CA ARG A 148 -11.35 17.98 4.85
C ARG A 148 -9.83 17.90 4.71
N PRO A 149 -9.19 16.78 5.10
CA PRO A 149 -7.75 16.69 5.16
C PRO A 149 -7.10 16.87 3.79
N SER A 150 -5.89 17.41 3.77
CA SER A 150 -5.01 17.41 2.58
C SER A 150 -4.11 16.17 2.52
N LEU A 151 -3.90 15.50 3.67
CA LEU A 151 -3.13 14.27 3.83
C LEU A 151 -3.94 13.26 4.63
N ILE A 152 -4.04 12.04 4.11
CA ILE A 152 -4.82 10.95 4.69
C ILE A 152 -3.89 9.77 4.94
N PHE A 153 -3.97 9.19 6.14
CA PHE A 153 -3.30 7.95 6.51
C PHE A 153 -4.30 6.80 6.51
N LEU A 154 -3.95 5.69 5.86
CA LEU A 154 -4.76 4.48 5.79
C LEU A 154 -3.91 3.29 6.26
N ASP A 155 -4.16 2.79 7.46
CA ASP A 155 -3.42 1.64 7.99
C ASP A 155 -4.14 0.34 7.64
N GLU A 156 -3.58 -0.41 6.68
CA GLU A 156 -4.09 -1.67 6.15
C GLU A 156 -5.60 -1.64 5.80
N PRO A 157 -6.07 -0.71 4.96
CA PRO A 157 -7.49 -0.39 4.81
C PRO A 157 -8.33 -1.54 4.25
N SER A 158 -7.75 -2.46 3.48
CA SER A 158 -8.47 -3.56 2.84
C SER A 158 -8.24 -4.93 3.48
N THR A 159 -7.52 -4.99 4.60
CA THR A 159 -7.21 -6.26 5.29
C THR A 159 -8.48 -6.96 5.77
N GLY A 160 -8.58 -8.26 5.46
CA GLY A 160 -9.71 -9.11 5.86
C GLY A 160 -10.99 -8.89 5.06
N LEU A 161 -10.97 -8.08 4.00
CA LEU A 161 -12.12 -7.89 3.11
C LEU A 161 -12.21 -9.00 2.05
N ASP A 162 -13.44 -9.31 1.68
CA ASP A 162 -13.70 -10.12 0.48
C ASP A 162 -13.28 -9.35 -0.80
N PRO A 163 -13.01 -10.05 -1.93
CA PRO A 163 -12.50 -9.41 -3.14
C PRO A 163 -13.38 -8.28 -3.69
N GLN A 164 -14.70 -8.40 -3.56
CA GLN A 164 -15.63 -7.38 -4.06
C GLN A 164 -15.60 -6.12 -3.18
N SER A 165 -15.64 -6.29 -1.85
CA SER A 165 -15.55 -5.19 -0.88
C SER A 165 -14.21 -4.46 -0.98
N ARG A 166 -13.12 -5.20 -1.21
CA ARG A 166 -11.78 -4.66 -1.42
C ARG A 166 -11.72 -3.76 -2.67
N ARG A 167 -12.18 -4.24 -3.82
CA ARG A 167 -12.21 -3.46 -5.07
C ARG A 167 -13.07 -2.20 -4.94
N ASN A 168 -14.22 -2.31 -4.27
CA ASN A 168 -15.08 -1.14 -4.03
C ASN A 168 -14.36 -0.09 -3.15
N LEU A 169 -13.67 -0.51 -2.09
CA LEU A 169 -12.88 0.39 -1.24
C LEU A 169 -11.77 1.08 -2.05
N TRP A 170 -11.05 0.33 -2.89
CA TRP A 170 -10.00 0.88 -3.75
C TRP A 170 -10.53 1.93 -4.72
N GLN A 171 -11.69 1.70 -5.34
CA GLN A 171 -12.32 2.69 -6.21
C GLN A 171 -12.63 4.00 -5.47
N ILE A 172 -13.11 3.91 -4.22
CA ILE A 172 -13.37 5.09 -3.40
C ILE A 172 -12.06 5.82 -3.09
N VAL A 173 -11.00 5.11 -2.71
CA VAL A 173 -9.68 5.69 -2.41
C VAL A 173 -9.08 6.36 -3.66
N ASP A 174 -9.20 5.72 -4.83
CA ASP A 174 -8.72 6.28 -6.09
C ASP A 174 -9.47 7.57 -6.48
N GLN A 175 -10.78 7.61 -6.27
CA GLN A 175 -11.57 8.85 -6.46
C GLN A 175 -11.11 9.98 -5.54
N ILE A 176 -10.83 9.68 -4.26
CA ILE A 176 -10.31 10.63 -3.28
C ILE A 176 -8.94 11.17 -3.72
N LYS A 177 -8.07 10.29 -4.23
CA LYS A 177 -6.78 10.68 -4.82
C LYS A 177 -6.98 11.60 -6.04
N ALA A 178 -7.89 11.25 -6.94
CA ALA A 178 -8.19 12.04 -8.14
C ALA A 178 -8.74 13.45 -7.81
N GLU A 179 -9.33 13.65 -6.62
CA GLU A 179 -9.71 14.98 -6.10
C GLU A 179 -8.52 15.80 -5.57
N GLY A 180 -7.28 15.29 -5.70
CA GLY A 180 -6.04 15.96 -5.29
C GLY A 180 -5.65 15.73 -3.83
N LYS A 181 -6.27 14.78 -3.13
CA LYS A 181 -5.86 14.40 -1.78
C LYS A 181 -4.56 13.59 -1.84
N THR A 182 -3.71 13.78 -0.84
CA THR A 182 -2.49 13.00 -0.67
C THR A 182 -2.78 11.84 0.28
N ILE A 183 -2.27 10.66 -0.05
CA ILE A 183 -2.54 9.44 0.72
C ILE A 183 -1.22 8.77 1.10
N ILE A 184 -1.11 8.33 2.33
CA ILE A 184 -0.09 7.37 2.77
C ILE A 184 -0.85 6.14 3.24
N LEU A 185 -0.55 4.99 2.67
CA LEU A 185 -1.15 3.74 3.11
C LEU A 185 -0.09 2.71 3.50
N THR A 186 -0.40 1.91 4.51
CA THR A 186 0.34 0.68 4.77
C THR A 186 -0.41 -0.49 4.18
N THR A 187 0.31 -1.44 3.64
CA THR A 187 -0.27 -2.68 3.15
C THR A 187 0.75 -3.81 3.11
N HIS A 188 0.26 -5.03 3.20
CA HIS A 188 1.00 -6.24 2.85
C HIS A 188 0.49 -6.85 1.53
N SER A 189 -0.51 -6.22 0.88
CA SER A 189 -1.06 -6.64 -0.41
C SER A 189 -0.35 -5.90 -1.55
N MET A 190 0.39 -6.65 -2.37
CA MET A 190 1.06 -6.12 -3.56
C MET A 190 0.06 -5.59 -4.58
N GLU A 191 -1.07 -6.31 -4.76
CA GLU A 191 -2.14 -5.91 -5.66
C GLU A 191 -2.75 -4.55 -5.26
N GLU A 192 -2.90 -4.29 -3.96
CA GLU A 192 -3.35 -2.99 -3.45
C GLU A 192 -2.34 -1.88 -3.75
N ALA A 193 -1.05 -2.16 -3.50
CA ALA A 193 0.02 -1.21 -3.76
C ALA A 193 0.13 -0.88 -5.27
N GLU A 194 0.06 -1.88 -6.13
CA GLU A 194 0.08 -1.69 -7.59
C GLU A 194 -1.13 -0.89 -8.10
N TYR A 195 -2.30 -1.10 -7.50
CA TYR A 195 -3.52 -0.44 -7.94
C TYR A 195 -3.62 1.02 -7.46
N LEU A 196 -3.24 1.31 -6.21
CA LEU A 196 -3.49 2.62 -5.58
C LEU A 196 -2.28 3.54 -5.58
N CYS A 197 -1.05 3.00 -5.46
CA CYS A 197 0.11 3.80 -5.15
C CYS A 197 0.82 4.32 -6.39
N ASP A 198 1.16 5.60 -6.39
CA ASP A 198 2.03 6.23 -7.37
C ASP A 198 3.50 5.93 -7.04
N GLU A 199 3.81 5.81 -5.75
CA GLU A 199 5.12 5.43 -5.22
C GLU A 199 4.97 4.40 -4.11
N VAL A 200 5.93 3.51 -4.00
CA VAL A 200 5.98 2.46 -2.98
C VAL A 200 7.35 2.48 -2.32
N ALA A 201 7.37 2.46 -1.00
CA ALA A 201 8.55 2.21 -0.18
C ALA A 201 8.45 0.79 0.41
N ILE A 202 9.31 -0.11 -0.05
CA ILE A 202 9.37 -1.50 0.44
C ILE A 202 10.22 -1.52 1.71
N MET A 203 9.62 -1.98 2.81
CA MET A 203 10.27 -2.06 4.11
C MET A 203 10.59 -3.50 4.51
N ASP A 204 11.78 -3.73 5.04
CA ASP A 204 12.16 -4.95 5.75
C ASP A 204 13.03 -4.59 6.96
N LYS A 205 12.79 -5.23 8.11
CA LYS A 205 13.57 -5.07 9.36
C LYS A 205 13.80 -3.62 9.77
N GLY A 206 12.76 -2.78 9.65
CA GLY A 206 12.78 -1.38 10.06
C GLY A 206 13.43 -0.43 9.06
N ARG A 207 13.82 -0.87 7.87
CA ARG A 207 14.48 -0.06 6.85
C ARG A 207 13.72 -0.07 5.53
N ILE A 208 13.83 1.00 4.76
CA ILE A 208 13.42 1.00 3.35
C ILE A 208 14.53 0.32 2.54
N ILE A 209 14.17 -0.74 1.80
CA ILE A 209 15.09 -1.53 0.97
C ILE A 209 14.95 -1.22 -0.52
N ALA A 210 13.82 -0.67 -0.93
CA ALA A 210 13.59 -0.15 -2.27
C ALA A 210 12.49 0.90 -2.25
N GLU A 211 12.56 1.89 -3.16
CA GLU A 211 11.58 2.98 -3.30
C GLU A 211 11.44 3.36 -4.77
N GLY A 212 10.22 3.61 -5.21
CA GLY A 212 9.90 4.04 -6.58
C GLY A 212 8.46 3.73 -6.97
N SER A 213 8.09 4.04 -8.22
CA SER A 213 6.79 3.62 -8.72
C SER A 213 6.74 2.10 -8.88
N PRO A 214 5.55 1.47 -8.71
CA PRO A 214 5.40 0.02 -8.91
C PRO A 214 6.03 -0.47 -10.21
N GLU A 215 5.75 0.21 -11.32
CA GLU A 215 6.28 -0.12 -12.64
C GLU A 215 7.81 -0.02 -12.72
N ALA A 216 8.39 1.04 -12.12
CA ALA A 216 9.84 1.24 -12.09
C ALA A 216 10.55 0.14 -11.29
N LEU A 217 9.99 -0.24 -10.12
CA LEU A 217 10.52 -1.30 -9.30
C LEU A 217 10.44 -2.66 -10.00
N ILE A 218 9.29 -2.98 -10.61
CA ILE A 218 9.12 -4.23 -11.37
C ILE A 218 10.15 -4.30 -12.50
N LYS A 219 10.29 -3.24 -13.28
CA LYS A 219 11.26 -3.18 -14.36
C LYS A 219 12.71 -3.30 -13.90
N GLN A 220 13.04 -2.67 -12.77
CA GLN A 220 14.41 -2.66 -12.23
C GLN A 220 14.83 -4.03 -11.71
N TYR A 221 13.94 -4.75 -11.03
CA TYR A 221 14.29 -5.96 -10.30
C TYR A 221 13.88 -7.26 -11.01
N CYS A 222 12.79 -7.27 -11.79
CA CYS A 222 12.21 -8.50 -12.32
C CYS A 222 12.12 -8.55 -13.85
N GLY A 223 12.48 -7.43 -14.55
CA GLY A 223 12.12 -7.32 -15.97
C GLY A 223 10.61 -7.08 -16.15
N SER A 224 10.15 -7.03 -17.42
CA SER A 224 8.75 -6.68 -17.70
C SER A 224 7.79 -7.85 -17.66
N SER A 225 8.26 -9.09 -17.84
CA SER A 225 7.41 -10.29 -18.00
C SER A 225 8.15 -11.56 -17.61
N ALA A 226 7.40 -12.62 -17.37
CA ALA A 226 7.95 -13.95 -17.13
C ALA A 226 7.20 -15.02 -17.94
N ILE A 227 7.93 -16.04 -18.38
CA ILE A 227 7.37 -17.27 -18.93
C ILE A 227 7.36 -18.31 -17.83
N LEU A 228 6.20 -18.91 -17.59
CA LEU A 228 6.01 -19.98 -16.63
C LEU A 228 5.91 -21.30 -17.39
N LEU A 229 6.74 -22.26 -17.03
CA LEU A 229 6.77 -23.59 -17.60
C LEU A 229 6.44 -24.64 -16.54
N PRO A 230 5.83 -25.77 -16.90
CA PRO A 230 5.61 -26.87 -15.96
C PRO A 230 6.93 -27.50 -15.52
N LEU A 231 6.96 -28.09 -14.32
CA LEU A 231 8.15 -28.75 -13.74
C LEU A 231 8.64 -29.98 -14.55
N SER A 232 7.84 -30.46 -15.53
CA SER A 232 8.23 -31.55 -16.43
C SER A 232 9.32 -31.17 -17.41
N VAL A 233 9.66 -29.88 -17.54
CA VAL A 233 10.70 -29.39 -18.43
C VAL A 233 12.09 -29.75 -17.88
N ASP A 234 12.98 -30.24 -18.76
CA ASP A 234 14.38 -30.52 -18.40
C ASP A 234 15.15 -29.21 -18.17
N THR A 235 15.42 -28.90 -16.90
CA THR A 235 16.10 -27.67 -16.48
C THR A 235 17.52 -27.53 -17.02
N ARG A 236 18.22 -28.64 -17.36
CA ARG A 236 19.56 -28.60 -17.96
C ARG A 236 19.58 -27.88 -19.30
N LYS A 237 18.47 -27.90 -20.04
CA LYS A 237 18.33 -27.15 -21.28
C LYS A 237 18.22 -25.64 -21.01
N LEU A 238 17.64 -25.24 -19.90
CA LEU A 238 17.48 -23.83 -19.51
C LEU A 238 18.81 -23.19 -19.11
N GLU A 239 19.75 -23.97 -18.56
CA GLU A 239 21.09 -23.49 -18.19
C GLU A 239 21.89 -22.94 -19.39
N THR A 240 21.54 -23.36 -20.62
CA THR A 240 22.18 -22.89 -21.85
C THR A 240 21.66 -21.56 -22.36
N LEU A 241 20.57 -21.04 -21.76
CA LEU A 241 19.92 -19.81 -22.17
C LEU A 241 20.45 -18.61 -21.38
N PRO A 242 20.52 -17.42 -21.99
CA PRO A 242 20.99 -16.20 -21.31
C PRO A 242 19.92 -15.56 -20.43
N TYR A 243 18.91 -16.30 -19.99
CA TYR A 243 17.79 -15.81 -19.19
C TYR A 243 17.93 -16.25 -17.74
N LEU A 244 17.52 -15.36 -16.81
CA LEU A 244 17.37 -15.72 -15.40
C LEU A 244 16.15 -16.63 -15.27
N TRP A 245 16.32 -17.76 -14.59
CA TRP A 245 15.23 -18.66 -14.31
C TRP A 245 15.29 -19.18 -12.87
N GLN A 246 14.14 -19.51 -12.32
CA GLN A 246 13.99 -20.03 -10.98
C GLN A 246 12.95 -21.15 -10.95
N GLN A 247 13.24 -22.23 -10.26
CA GLN A 247 12.27 -23.25 -9.97
C GLN A 247 11.43 -22.85 -8.75
N GLN A 248 10.14 -22.67 -8.97
CA GLN A 248 9.14 -22.46 -7.94
C GLN A 248 8.48 -23.78 -7.56
N LYS A 249 7.62 -23.79 -6.54
CA LYS A 249 6.99 -25.00 -6.00
C LYS A 249 6.29 -25.86 -7.07
N ASP A 250 5.57 -25.22 -7.98
CA ASP A 250 4.71 -25.89 -8.95
C ASP A 250 5.07 -25.60 -10.42
N GLN A 251 6.09 -24.75 -10.67
CA GLN A 251 6.44 -24.29 -12.01
C GLN A 251 7.87 -23.75 -12.08
N ILE A 252 8.37 -23.59 -13.30
CA ILE A 252 9.64 -22.91 -13.59
C ILE A 252 9.31 -21.54 -14.13
N ARG A 253 9.87 -20.49 -13.53
CA ARG A 253 9.75 -19.10 -13.98
C ARG A 253 11.00 -18.68 -14.71
N ILE A 254 10.84 -18.10 -15.90
CA ILE A 254 11.91 -17.51 -16.72
C ILE A 254 11.58 -16.03 -16.89
N ASP A 255 12.42 -15.15 -16.35
CA ASP A 255 12.26 -13.71 -16.52
C ASP A 255 12.68 -13.28 -17.91
N SER A 256 11.91 -12.39 -18.53
CA SER A 256 12.08 -11.99 -19.93
C SER A 256 11.68 -10.55 -20.17
N ASP A 257 12.55 -9.78 -20.82
CA ASP A 257 12.23 -8.43 -21.32
C ASP A 257 11.56 -8.48 -22.70
N ASP A 258 11.73 -9.57 -23.43
CA ASP A 258 11.10 -9.82 -24.75
C ASP A 258 10.59 -11.24 -24.81
N ILE A 259 9.31 -11.41 -24.55
CA ILE A 259 8.62 -12.71 -24.56
C ILE A 259 8.77 -13.43 -25.90
N TYR A 260 8.73 -12.67 -27.01
CA TYR A 260 8.79 -13.28 -28.35
C TYR A 260 10.14 -13.94 -28.60
N THR A 261 11.23 -13.23 -28.31
CA THR A 261 12.59 -13.76 -28.44
C THR A 261 12.83 -14.93 -27.50
N THR A 262 12.31 -14.85 -26.27
CA THR A 262 12.46 -15.94 -25.29
C THR A 262 11.70 -17.20 -25.72
N ILE A 263 10.46 -17.09 -26.21
CA ILE A 263 9.70 -18.22 -26.74
C ILE A 263 10.43 -18.86 -27.94
N ALA A 264 10.97 -18.06 -28.87
CA ALA A 264 11.74 -18.54 -29.99
C ALA A 264 12.99 -19.34 -29.53
N ALA A 265 13.70 -18.84 -28.52
CA ALA A 265 14.87 -19.54 -27.96
C ALA A 265 14.48 -20.88 -27.29
N LEU A 266 13.40 -20.91 -26.52
CA LEU A 266 12.85 -22.12 -25.90
C LEU A 266 12.45 -23.17 -26.95
N SER A 267 11.84 -22.71 -28.04
CA SER A 267 11.43 -23.57 -29.16
C SER A 267 12.63 -24.18 -29.88
N THR A 268 13.73 -23.44 -30.08
CA THR A 268 14.95 -23.98 -30.72
C THR A 268 15.63 -25.10 -29.92
N LEU A 269 15.43 -25.12 -28.61
CA LEU A 269 15.92 -26.19 -27.71
C LEU A 269 14.97 -27.38 -27.61
N ASN A 270 13.90 -27.40 -28.41
CA ASN A 270 12.85 -28.43 -28.35
C ASN A 270 12.32 -28.61 -26.91
N ILE A 271 12.06 -27.51 -26.23
CA ILE A 271 11.37 -27.51 -24.95
C ILE A 271 9.88 -27.58 -25.21
N ASP A 272 9.20 -28.50 -24.50
CA ASP A 272 7.75 -28.61 -24.59
C ASP A 272 7.09 -27.38 -23.96
N LEU A 273 6.43 -26.58 -24.78
CA LEU A 273 5.70 -25.38 -24.39
C LEU A 273 4.23 -25.67 -24.06
N SER A 274 3.80 -26.93 -24.10
CA SER A 274 2.46 -27.32 -23.66
C SER A 274 2.33 -27.05 -22.15
N GLY A 275 1.33 -26.26 -21.78
CA GLY A 275 1.17 -25.79 -20.40
C GLY A 275 1.98 -24.55 -20.03
N MET A 276 2.66 -23.93 -21.01
CA MET A 276 3.26 -22.60 -20.83
C MET A 276 2.19 -21.55 -20.55
N SER A 277 2.49 -20.66 -19.62
CA SER A 277 1.73 -19.42 -19.45
C SER A 277 2.67 -18.20 -19.37
N ILE A 278 2.15 -17.05 -19.72
CA ILE A 278 2.89 -15.78 -19.61
C ILE A 278 2.31 -15.03 -18.42
N SER A 279 3.19 -14.59 -17.52
CA SER A 279 2.85 -13.77 -16.38
C SER A 279 3.59 -12.44 -16.48
N SER A 280 2.90 -11.36 -16.27
CA SER A 280 3.58 -10.08 -16.01
C SER A 280 4.24 -10.15 -14.64
N ALA A 281 5.47 -9.68 -14.54
CA ALA A 281 6.11 -9.50 -13.25
C ALA A 281 5.30 -8.50 -12.40
N ASN A 282 5.31 -8.69 -11.10
CA ASN A 282 4.55 -7.88 -10.15
C ASN A 282 5.42 -7.51 -8.93
N LEU A 283 4.88 -6.69 -8.02
CA LEU A 283 5.60 -6.29 -6.81
C LEU A 283 5.91 -7.47 -5.87
N GLU A 284 5.15 -8.57 -5.92
CA GLU A 284 5.48 -9.78 -5.13
C GLU A 284 6.80 -10.40 -5.60
N ASP A 285 7.04 -10.41 -6.91
CA ASP A 285 8.30 -10.85 -7.48
C ASP A 285 9.47 -9.94 -7.07
N VAL A 286 9.26 -8.62 -7.08
CA VAL A 286 10.25 -7.63 -6.59
C VAL A 286 10.61 -7.91 -5.14
N PHE A 287 9.60 -8.10 -4.29
CA PHE A 287 9.82 -8.37 -2.88
C PHE A 287 10.57 -9.68 -2.66
N LEU A 288 10.20 -10.73 -3.39
CA LEU A 288 10.88 -12.04 -3.34
C LEU A 288 12.36 -11.92 -3.74
N GLN A 289 12.66 -11.16 -4.79
CA GLN A 289 14.06 -10.92 -5.21
C GLN A 289 14.87 -10.15 -4.17
N LEU A 290 14.29 -9.12 -3.55
CA LEU A 290 14.98 -8.29 -2.57
C LEU A 290 15.24 -9.00 -1.25
N THR A 291 14.34 -9.89 -0.82
CA THR A 291 14.36 -10.48 0.53
C THR A 291 14.66 -11.97 0.56
N GLY A 292 14.50 -12.66 -0.57
CA GLY A 292 14.57 -14.13 -0.65
C GLY A 292 13.42 -14.85 0.05
N ARG A 293 12.34 -14.14 0.43
CA ARG A 293 11.18 -14.67 1.16
C ARG A 293 9.89 -14.21 0.53
N GLN A 294 8.83 -15.03 0.64
CA GLN A 294 7.47 -14.59 0.32
C GLN A 294 6.89 -13.75 1.48
N LEU A 295 6.00 -12.80 1.16
CA LEU A 295 5.38 -11.91 2.15
C LEU A 295 4.47 -12.62 3.17
N ARG A 296 4.09 -13.86 2.89
CA ARG A 296 3.10 -14.63 3.67
C ARG A 296 3.69 -15.47 4.81
N ASP A 297 4.97 -15.33 5.09
CA ASP A 297 5.64 -16.03 6.20
C ASP A 297 5.71 -15.21 7.48
#